data_0631c4a804b6413d1484c45a53de681f
#
_entry.id   0631c4a804b6413d1484c45a53de681f
#
_cell.length_a   1.000
_cell.length_b   1.000
_cell.length_c   1.000
_cell.angle_alpha   90.00
_cell.angle_beta   90.00
_cell.angle_gamma   90.00
#
_symmetry.space_group_name_H-M   'P 1'
#
loop_
_entity.id
_entity.type
_entity.pdbx_description
1 polymer ?
#
loop_
_entity_poly.entity_id
_entity_poly.type
_entity_poly.pdbx_seq_one_letter_code
_entity_poly.pdbx_strand_id
1 'polypeptide(L)'
;DRYKILFVGRLSKGHKRPHLLIEAFAGLADSYPDWDVELWGAEDGKAYYKELQLLIRKYHLEKRIFLQGTTNQVPHILEKGDIFAFPSAYEGFSLALGEAMSMGLPSVAYTSCESVCGMVENGKTGILCNDGIEPFQQGLKKLMDNRNLRIAMGNNARNAMKQFAPQVIWDTWENLLNQIVKQ
;
A
#
# COMPACT_ATOMS: atom_id res chain seq x y z
N ASP A 1 -0.40 18.35 12.13
CA ASP A 1 0.21 17.15 11.52
C ASP A 1 -0.40 16.96 10.12
N ARG A 2 0.43 16.55 9.15
CA ARG A 2 0.00 16.33 7.75
C ARG A 2 -0.41 14.86 7.58
N TYR A 3 -1.40 14.61 6.73
CA TYR A 3 -1.80 13.26 6.34
C TYR A 3 -0.76 12.62 5.43
N LYS A 4 -0.63 11.29 5.49
CA LYS A 4 0.40 10.55 4.76
C LYS A 4 -0.15 9.40 3.94
N ILE A 5 0.20 9.41 2.65
CA ILE A 5 0.08 8.23 1.80
C ILE A 5 1.43 7.51 1.83
N LEU A 6 1.43 6.27 2.25
CA LEU A 6 2.65 5.46 2.36
C LEU A 6 2.73 4.43 1.25
N PHE A 7 3.92 4.27 0.72
CA PHE A 7 4.33 3.15 -0.09
C PHE A 7 5.52 2.47 0.60
N VAL A 8 5.48 1.16 0.73
CA VAL A 8 6.59 0.36 1.27
C VAL A 8 6.89 -0.79 0.32
N GLY A 9 8.11 -0.81 -0.23
CA GLY A 9 8.55 -1.83 -1.16
C GLY A 9 9.74 -1.38 -2.00
N ARG A 10 10.39 -2.33 -2.69
CA ARG A 10 11.47 -2.00 -3.62
C ARG A 10 10.99 -0.99 -4.67
N LEU A 11 11.79 0.04 -4.92
CA LEU A 11 11.47 1.05 -5.93
C LEU A 11 11.77 0.50 -7.33
N SER A 12 10.91 -0.39 -7.83
CA SER A 12 11.06 -1.08 -9.12
C SER A 12 10.01 -0.66 -10.14
N LYS A 13 10.45 -0.43 -11.39
CA LYS A 13 9.59 0.11 -12.46
C LYS A 13 8.52 -0.89 -12.93
N GLY A 14 8.91 -2.13 -13.18
CA GLY A 14 8.02 -3.14 -13.75
C GLY A 14 7.17 -3.87 -12.71
N HIS A 15 7.60 -3.92 -11.45
CA HIS A 15 6.94 -4.71 -10.41
C HIS A 15 6.12 -3.83 -9.46
N LYS A 16 6.79 -3.02 -8.62
CA LYS A 16 6.13 -2.22 -7.57
C LYS A 16 5.56 -0.89 -8.06
N ARG A 17 6.04 -0.38 -9.18
CA ARG A 17 5.53 0.77 -9.95
C ARG A 17 5.28 2.06 -9.13
N PRO A 18 6.18 2.51 -8.23
CA PRO A 18 5.95 3.71 -7.42
C PRO A 18 5.75 4.99 -8.24
N HIS A 19 6.20 5.03 -9.50
CA HIS A 19 5.95 6.15 -10.41
C HIS A 19 4.46 6.41 -10.62
N LEU A 20 3.61 5.35 -10.66
CA LEU A 20 2.16 5.51 -10.81
C LEU A 20 1.53 6.21 -9.60
N LEU A 21 2.05 5.99 -8.39
CA LEU A 21 1.62 6.73 -7.21
C LEU A 21 2.01 8.21 -7.31
N ILE A 22 3.24 8.51 -7.77
CA ILE A 22 3.69 9.89 -7.95
C ILE A 22 2.79 10.62 -8.95
N GLU A 23 2.50 10.01 -10.10
CA GLU A 23 1.65 10.58 -11.14
C GLU A 23 0.19 10.74 -10.68
N ALA A 24 -0.36 9.75 -9.97
CA ALA A 24 -1.70 9.84 -9.42
C ALA A 24 -1.83 10.96 -8.37
N PHE A 25 -0.85 11.07 -7.47
CA PHE A 25 -0.84 12.12 -6.46
C PHE A 25 -0.63 13.51 -7.07
N ALA A 26 0.15 13.62 -8.14
CA ALA A 26 0.36 14.90 -8.83
C ALA A 26 -0.95 15.54 -9.30
N GLY A 27 -1.92 14.75 -9.75
CA GLY A 27 -3.25 15.25 -10.11
C GLY A 27 -4.14 15.64 -8.92
N LEU A 28 -3.71 15.37 -7.67
CA LEU A 28 -4.45 15.66 -6.44
C LEU A 28 -3.78 16.76 -5.60
N ALA A 29 -2.47 16.95 -5.72
CA ALA A 29 -1.64 17.67 -4.79
C ALA A 29 -2.12 19.10 -4.50
N ASP A 30 -2.60 19.84 -5.51
CA ASP A 30 -3.08 21.21 -5.36
C ASP A 30 -4.40 21.29 -4.57
N SER A 31 -5.27 20.29 -4.75
CA SER A 31 -6.57 20.21 -4.06
C SER A 31 -6.44 19.69 -2.62
N TYR A 32 -5.32 19.05 -2.29
CA TYR A 32 -5.07 18.41 -0.98
C TYR A 32 -3.77 18.90 -0.35
N PRO A 33 -3.70 20.20 0.04
CA PRO A 33 -2.46 20.80 0.55
C PRO A 33 -1.89 20.13 1.81
N ASP A 34 -2.71 19.45 2.59
CA ASP A 34 -2.33 18.81 3.86
C ASP A 34 -1.86 17.35 3.73
N TRP A 35 -1.73 16.83 2.50
CA TRP A 35 -1.30 15.46 2.25
C TRP A 35 0.12 15.38 1.72
N ASP A 36 0.87 14.38 2.16
CA ASP A 36 2.21 14.06 1.66
C ASP A 36 2.29 12.58 1.25
N VAL A 37 3.30 12.25 0.44
CA VAL A 37 3.60 10.88 0.02
C VAL A 37 5.00 10.50 0.50
N GLU A 38 5.12 9.37 1.17
CA GLU A 38 6.40 8.79 1.55
C GLU A 38 6.61 7.45 0.84
N LEU A 39 7.73 7.33 0.12
CA LEU A 39 8.13 6.14 -0.62
C LEU A 39 9.32 5.50 0.09
N TRP A 40 9.06 4.38 0.75
CA TRP A 40 10.04 3.63 1.54
C TRP A 40 10.48 2.38 0.82
N GLY A 41 11.78 2.20 0.64
CA GLY A 41 12.37 0.99 0.09
C GLY A 41 13.69 1.20 -0.63
N ALA A 42 14.34 0.09 -0.94
CA ALA A 42 15.58 0.09 -1.69
C ALA A 42 15.33 0.50 -3.15
N GLU A 43 16.27 1.25 -3.71
CA GLU A 43 16.32 1.52 -5.14
C GLU A 43 16.59 0.22 -5.93
N ASP A 44 15.88 0.04 -7.03
CA ASP A 44 16.07 -1.05 -7.98
C ASP A 44 16.82 -0.54 -9.22
N GLY A 45 18.00 -0.02 -8.96
CA GLY A 45 18.88 0.58 -9.96
C GLY A 45 18.83 2.11 -10.01
N LYS A 46 20.03 2.71 -10.12
CA LYS A 46 20.23 4.17 -10.11
C LYS A 46 19.46 4.93 -11.19
N ALA A 47 19.28 4.31 -12.37
CA ALA A 47 18.59 4.94 -13.49
C ALA A 47 17.12 5.18 -13.16
N TYR A 48 16.43 4.19 -12.62
CA TYR A 48 15.01 4.32 -12.25
C TYR A 48 14.82 5.23 -11.04
N TYR A 49 15.70 5.17 -10.05
CA TYR A 49 15.66 6.11 -8.92
C TYR A 49 15.77 7.56 -9.39
N LYS A 50 16.68 7.85 -10.33
CA LYS A 50 16.82 9.17 -10.96
C LYS A 50 15.54 9.55 -11.74
N GLU A 51 14.91 8.61 -12.42
CA GLU A 51 13.63 8.81 -13.10
C GLU A 51 12.54 9.26 -12.12
N LEU A 52 12.43 8.63 -10.94
CA LEU A 52 11.49 9.04 -9.89
C LEU A 52 11.78 10.46 -9.39
N GLN A 53 13.05 10.80 -9.17
CA GLN A 53 13.44 12.16 -8.77
C GLN A 53 13.07 13.21 -9.84
N LEU A 54 13.29 12.91 -11.11
CA LEU A 54 12.91 13.80 -12.22
C LEU A 54 11.39 13.94 -12.33
N LEU A 55 10.65 12.87 -12.09
CA LEU A 55 9.20 12.89 -12.09
C LEU A 55 8.63 13.79 -10.97
N ILE A 56 9.17 13.68 -9.76
CA ILE A 56 8.82 14.54 -8.63
C ILE A 56 9.09 16.01 -8.96
N ARG A 57 10.25 16.32 -9.55
CA ARG A 57 10.60 17.69 -9.99
C ARG A 57 9.70 18.20 -11.10
N LYS A 58 9.37 17.34 -12.08
CA LYS A 58 8.46 17.68 -13.19
C LYS A 58 7.12 18.20 -12.69
N TYR A 59 6.62 17.65 -11.59
CA TYR A 59 5.36 18.05 -10.97
C TYR A 59 5.50 19.07 -9.84
N HIS A 60 6.72 19.58 -9.56
CA HIS A 60 7.02 20.54 -8.49
C HIS A 60 6.60 20.04 -7.09
N LEU A 61 6.80 18.75 -6.83
CA LEU A 61 6.34 18.06 -5.60
C LEU A 61 7.49 17.69 -4.64
N GLU A 62 8.66 18.33 -4.73
CA GLU A 62 9.84 18.03 -3.92
C GLU A 62 9.62 18.23 -2.41
N LYS A 63 8.63 19.05 -2.04
CA LYS A 63 8.24 19.31 -0.64
C LYS A 63 7.04 18.47 -0.18
N ARG A 64 6.56 17.58 -1.02
CA ARG A 64 5.33 16.79 -0.80
C ARG A 64 5.51 15.30 -1.02
N ILE A 65 6.51 14.89 -1.80
CA ILE A 65 6.81 13.49 -2.09
C ILE A 65 8.26 13.22 -1.69
N PHE A 66 8.44 12.25 -0.82
CA PHE A 66 9.73 11.93 -0.20
C PHE A 66 10.18 10.50 -0.53
N LEU A 67 11.37 10.38 -1.13
CA LEU A 67 12.06 9.10 -1.31
C LEU A 67 12.90 8.85 -0.06
N GLN A 68 12.43 7.99 0.86
CA GLN A 68 12.95 7.86 2.21
C GLN A 68 14.06 6.82 2.37
N GLY A 69 14.32 6.00 1.31
CA GLY A 69 15.26 4.90 1.42
C GLY A 69 14.73 3.72 2.22
N THR A 70 15.64 2.92 2.76
CA THR A 70 15.29 1.69 3.51
C THR A 70 15.16 1.93 5.01
N THR A 71 14.37 1.08 5.66
CA THR A 71 14.18 1.07 7.11
C THR A 71 14.05 -0.35 7.62
N ASN A 72 14.43 -0.56 8.88
CA ASN A 72 14.14 -1.77 9.65
C ASN A 72 12.99 -1.58 10.65
N GLN A 73 12.32 -0.41 10.60
CA GLN A 73 11.23 -0.04 11.50
C GLN A 73 9.91 0.16 10.74
N VAL A 74 9.59 -0.76 9.84
CA VAL A 74 8.38 -0.70 9.01
C VAL A 74 7.10 -0.50 9.84
N PRO A 75 6.87 -1.20 10.97
CA PRO A 75 5.67 -0.97 11.78
C PRO A 75 5.54 0.48 12.26
N HIS A 76 6.63 1.11 12.69
CA HIS A 76 6.62 2.50 13.18
C HIS A 76 6.29 3.52 12.06
N ILE A 77 6.66 3.21 10.82
CA ILE A 77 6.30 4.03 9.66
C ILE A 77 4.83 3.86 9.35
N LEU A 78 4.35 2.62 9.30
CA LEU A 78 2.96 2.32 8.98
C LEU A 78 2.00 2.91 10.03
N GLU A 79 2.37 2.94 11.30
CA GLU A 79 1.58 3.58 12.38
C GLU A 79 1.29 5.06 12.13
N LYS A 80 2.15 5.74 11.37
CA LYS A 80 2.04 7.17 11.05
C LYS A 80 1.33 7.46 9.73
N GLY A 81 0.90 6.43 9.02
CA GLY A 81 0.23 6.55 7.74
C GLY A 81 -1.29 6.69 7.86
N ASP A 82 -1.90 7.24 6.82
CA ASP A 82 -3.35 7.36 6.69
C ASP A 82 -3.91 6.48 5.56
N ILE A 83 -3.11 6.26 4.51
CA ILE A 83 -3.45 5.44 3.34
C ILE A 83 -2.20 4.65 2.94
N PHE A 84 -2.38 3.37 2.60
CA PHE A 84 -1.34 2.56 1.99
C PHE A 84 -1.55 2.45 0.48
N ALA A 85 -0.62 2.97 -0.30
CA ALA A 85 -0.68 2.91 -1.76
C ALA A 85 0.10 1.70 -2.28
N PHE A 86 -0.56 0.84 -3.04
CA PHE A 86 0.00 -0.42 -3.50
C PHE A 86 -0.19 -0.62 -5.02
N PRO A 87 0.55 0.13 -5.88
CA PRO A 87 0.42 0.06 -7.33
C PRO A 87 1.16 -1.11 -7.98
N SER A 88 1.40 -2.22 -7.24
CA SER A 88 2.12 -3.39 -7.74
C SER A 88 1.42 -4.04 -8.93
N ALA A 89 2.22 -4.54 -9.90
CA ALA A 89 1.71 -5.25 -11.06
C ALA A 89 1.35 -6.70 -10.72
N TYR A 90 2.17 -7.33 -9.92
CA TYR A 90 2.01 -8.73 -9.48
C TYR A 90 2.70 -8.93 -8.13
N GLU A 91 2.20 -9.88 -7.37
CA GLU A 91 2.75 -10.32 -6.09
C GLU A 91 2.45 -11.81 -5.89
N GLY A 92 3.27 -12.49 -5.11
CA GLY A 92 2.88 -13.73 -4.45
C GLY A 92 1.98 -13.42 -3.25
N PHE A 93 2.49 -13.55 -2.03
CA PHE A 93 1.84 -12.98 -0.84
C PHE A 93 2.54 -11.66 -0.48
N SER A 94 1.81 -10.54 -0.50
CA SER A 94 2.43 -9.25 -0.21
C SER A 94 2.52 -8.98 1.29
N LEU A 95 3.72 -9.21 1.86
CA LEU A 95 3.99 -8.91 3.28
C LEU A 95 3.74 -7.43 3.60
N ALA A 96 4.22 -6.50 2.76
CA ALA A 96 4.05 -5.07 3.01
C ALA A 96 2.57 -4.63 3.04
N LEU A 97 1.73 -5.22 2.19
CA LEU A 97 0.29 -4.99 2.23
C LEU A 97 -0.33 -5.58 3.49
N GLY A 98 0.04 -6.82 3.86
CA GLY A 98 -0.43 -7.48 5.07
C GLY A 98 -0.03 -6.72 6.34
N GLU A 99 1.20 -6.21 6.41
CA GLU A 99 1.68 -5.36 7.50
C GLU A 99 0.87 -4.06 7.59
N ALA A 100 0.66 -3.36 6.47
CA ALA A 100 -0.13 -2.14 6.42
C ALA A 100 -1.59 -2.38 6.88
N MET A 101 -2.23 -3.44 6.38
CA MET A 101 -3.57 -3.84 6.79
C MET A 101 -3.63 -4.20 8.28
N SER A 102 -2.61 -4.90 8.81
CA SER A 102 -2.50 -5.24 10.24
C SER A 102 -2.37 -3.99 11.13
N MET A 103 -1.72 -2.95 10.62
CA MET A 103 -1.64 -1.65 11.29
C MET A 103 -2.92 -0.81 11.14
N GLY A 104 -3.90 -1.29 10.38
CA GLY A 104 -5.18 -0.62 10.18
C GLY A 104 -5.16 0.47 9.12
N LEU A 105 -4.26 0.38 8.15
CA LEU A 105 -4.24 1.27 6.99
C LEU A 105 -5.18 0.75 5.90
N PRO A 106 -6.13 1.56 5.42
CA PRO A 106 -6.85 1.24 4.20
C PRO A 106 -5.90 1.32 3.01
N SER A 107 -6.01 0.39 2.09
CA SER A 107 -5.15 0.33 0.91
C SER A 107 -5.87 0.77 -0.37
N VAL A 108 -5.08 1.29 -1.33
CA VAL A 108 -5.49 1.45 -2.73
C VAL A 108 -4.58 0.58 -3.57
N ALA A 109 -5.16 -0.34 -4.36
CA ALA A 109 -4.42 -1.31 -5.15
C ALA A 109 -5.12 -1.63 -6.46
N TYR A 110 -4.38 -2.26 -7.41
CA TYR A 110 -4.93 -2.67 -8.70
C TYR A 110 -5.56 -4.06 -8.65
N THR A 111 -6.67 -4.22 -9.38
CA THR A 111 -7.35 -5.51 -9.58
C THR A 111 -6.52 -6.51 -10.40
N SER A 112 -5.59 -6.03 -11.22
CA SER A 112 -4.68 -6.88 -12.01
C SER A 112 -3.68 -7.67 -11.15
N CYS A 113 -3.46 -7.28 -9.91
CA CYS A 113 -2.63 -8.01 -8.96
C CYS A 113 -3.47 -9.03 -8.19
N GLU A 114 -3.59 -10.25 -8.72
CA GLU A 114 -4.51 -11.29 -8.21
C GLU A 114 -4.35 -11.59 -6.71
N SER A 115 -3.12 -11.65 -6.20
CA SER A 115 -2.88 -11.91 -4.78
C SER A 115 -3.44 -10.81 -3.87
N VAL A 116 -3.51 -9.58 -4.36
CA VAL A 116 -4.12 -8.44 -3.65
C VAL A 116 -5.63 -8.61 -3.54
N CYS A 117 -6.27 -9.12 -4.60
CA CYS A 117 -7.72 -9.40 -4.58
C CYS A 117 -8.09 -10.49 -3.55
N GLY A 118 -7.16 -11.36 -3.18
CA GLY A 118 -7.34 -12.33 -2.09
C GLY A 118 -7.17 -11.74 -0.69
N MET A 119 -6.54 -10.57 -0.57
CA MET A 119 -6.28 -9.90 0.71
C MET A 119 -7.22 -8.72 0.96
N VAL A 120 -7.54 -7.96 -0.09
CA VAL A 120 -8.33 -6.72 -0.03
C VAL A 120 -9.76 -6.97 -0.51
N GLU A 121 -10.73 -6.79 0.37
CA GLU A 121 -12.14 -6.76 0.03
C GLU A 121 -12.51 -5.33 -0.40
N ASN A 122 -12.81 -5.17 -1.71
CA ASN A 122 -13.08 -3.85 -2.29
C ASN A 122 -14.24 -3.13 -1.59
N GLY A 123 -14.01 -1.89 -1.20
CA GLY A 123 -15.00 -1.06 -0.51
C GLY A 123 -15.14 -1.35 0.99
N LYS A 124 -14.49 -2.39 1.52
CA LYS A 124 -14.60 -2.79 2.93
C LYS A 124 -13.27 -2.72 3.67
N THR A 125 -12.19 -3.29 3.12
CA THR A 125 -10.85 -3.27 3.73
C THR A 125 -9.87 -2.38 2.97
N GLY A 126 -10.24 -1.92 1.76
CA GLY A 126 -9.47 -1.06 0.89
C GLY A 126 -10.23 -0.77 -0.39
N ILE A 127 -9.57 -0.16 -1.34
CA ILE A 127 -10.09 0.15 -2.68
C ILE A 127 -9.28 -0.61 -3.71
N LEU A 128 -9.97 -1.43 -4.51
CA LEU A 128 -9.42 -2.05 -5.71
C LEU A 128 -9.86 -1.24 -6.93
N CYS A 129 -8.92 -0.87 -7.77
CA CYS A 129 -9.18 -0.12 -8.99
C CYS A 129 -8.58 -0.79 -10.22
N ASN A 130 -9.06 -0.45 -11.40
CA ASN A 130 -8.46 -0.89 -12.65
C ASN A 130 -7.07 -0.27 -12.83
N ASP A 131 -6.24 -0.91 -13.67
CA ASP A 131 -4.93 -0.35 -14.00
C ASP A 131 -5.04 1.02 -14.65
N GLY A 132 -4.09 1.86 -14.32
CA GLY A 132 -3.99 3.22 -14.84
C GLY A 132 -3.86 4.27 -13.74
N ILE A 133 -3.40 5.45 -14.13
CA ILE A 133 -3.17 6.56 -13.21
C ILE A 133 -4.51 7.08 -12.68
N GLU A 134 -5.47 7.35 -13.57
CA GLU A 134 -6.75 7.94 -13.20
C GLU A 134 -7.60 7.07 -12.24
N PRO A 135 -7.79 5.75 -12.46
CA PRO A 135 -8.48 4.89 -11.51
C PRO A 135 -7.81 4.87 -10.12
N PHE A 136 -6.47 4.84 -10.09
CA PHE A 136 -5.70 4.87 -8.85
C PHE A 136 -5.86 6.22 -8.12
N GLN A 137 -5.80 7.31 -8.87
CA GLN A 137 -6.07 8.67 -8.38
C GLN A 137 -7.46 8.79 -7.75
N GLN A 138 -8.49 8.26 -8.39
CA GLN A 138 -9.85 8.25 -7.86
C GLN A 138 -9.96 7.41 -6.57
N GLY A 139 -9.25 6.29 -6.50
CA GLY A 139 -9.15 5.48 -5.29
C GLY A 139 -8.52 6.25 -4.12
N LEU A 140 -7.40 6.93 -4.36
CA LEU A 140 -6.75 7.81 -3.38
C LEU A 140 -7.68 8.93 -2.96
N LYS A 141 -8.27 9.66 -3.93
CA LYS A 141 -9.19 10.77 -3.69
C LYS A 141 -10.34 10.37 -2.75
N LYS A 142 -10.97 9.23 -2.99
CA LYS A 142 -12.08 8.73 -2.18
C LYS A 142 -11.69 8.54 -0.71
N LEU A 143 -10.48 8.06 -0.45
CA LEU A 143 -9.97 7.93 0.91
C LEU A 143 -9.50 9.27 1.49
N MET A 144 -8.90 10.15 0.67
CA MET A 144 -8.47 11.48 1.13
C MET A 144 -9.64 12.35 1.55
N ASP A 145 -10.76 12.30 0.82
CA ASP A 145 -11.99 13.06 1.11
C ASP A 145 -12.70 12.62 2.39
N ASN A 146 -12.54 11.37 2.82
CA ASN A 146 -13.41 10.80 3.85
C ASN A 146 -12.63 10.13 4.98
N ARG A 147 -12.39 10.88 6.06
CA ARG A 147 -11.71 10.39 7.26
C ARG A 147 -12.44 9.21 7.91
N ASN A 148 -13.77 9.25 7.99
CA ASN A 148 -14.55 8.18 8.61
C ASN A 148 -14.44 6.89 7.80
N LEU A 149 -14.44 6.99 6.47
CA LEU A 149 -14.23 5.86 5.59
C LEU A 149 -12.82 5.24 5.79
N ARG A 150 -11.77 6.08 5.90
CA ARG A 150 -10.41 5.59 6.20
C ARG A 150 -10.37 4.80 7.49
N ILE A 151 -10.95 5.34 8.57
CA ILE A 151 -10.99 4.68 9.88
C ILE A 151 -11.77 3.36 9.81
N ALA A 152 -12.94 3.36 9.20
CA ALA A 152 -13.78 2.16 9.07
C ALA A 152 -13.07 1.06 8.26
N MET A 153 -12.52 1.41 7.09
CA MET A 153 -11.77 0.48 6.25
C MET A 153 -10.51 -0.04 6.95
N GLY A 154 -9.76 0.84 7.63
CA GLY A 154 -8.57 0.45 8.38
C GLY A 154 -8.88 -0.54 9.50
N ASN A 155 -9.96 -0.33 10.26
CA ASN A 155 -10.41 -1.27 11.28
C ASN A 155 -10.82 -2.62 10.68
N ASN A 156 -11.51 -2.61 9.55
CA ASN A 156 -11.88 -3.82 8.83
C ASN A 156 -10.64 -4.55 8.30
N ALA A 157 -9.65 -3.82 7.74
CA ALA A 157 -8.39 -4.37 7.27
C ALA A 157 -7.63 -5.07 8.41
N ARG A 158 -7.49 -4.40 9.56
CA ARG A 158 -6.87 -5.00 10.75
C ARG A 158 -7.59 -6.27 11.21
N ASN A 159 -8.91 -6.28 11.20
CA ASN A 159 -9.68 -7.46 11.58
C ASN A 159 -9.51 -8.60 10.56
N ALA A 160 -9.47 -8.31 9.27
CA ALA A 160 -9.24 -9.30 8.23
C ALA A 160 -7.87 -9.99 8.37
N MET A 161 -6.85 -9.25 8.82
CA MET A 161 -5.50 -9.83 9.00
C MET A 161 -5.39 -10.78 10.19
N LYS A 162 -6.34 -10.82 11.12
CA LYS A 162 -6.33 -11.78 12.24
C LYS A 162 -6.30 -13.23 11.81
N GLN A 163 -6.85 -13.57 10.65
CA GLN A 163 -6.78 -14.91 10.08
C GLN A 163 -5.35 -15.38 9.76
N PHE A 164 -4.41 -14.45 9.60
CA PHE A 164 -3.00 -14.71 9.36
C PHE A 164 -2.15 -14.61 10.64
N ALA A 165 -2.78 -14.49 11.82
CA ALA A 165 -2.06 -14.49 13.09
C ALA A 165 -1.29 -15.81 13.26
N PRO A 166 -0.07 -15.81 13.84
CA PRO A 166 0.76 -17.00 13.97
C PRO A 166 0.02 -18.18 14.58
N GLN A 167 -0.76 -17.97 15.64
CA GLN A 167 -1.51 -19.05 16.29
C GLN A 167 -2.55 -19.68 15.34
N VAL A 168 -3.29 -18.88 14.58
CA VAL A 168 -4.29 -19.39 13.62
C VAL A 168 -3.63 -20.23 12.54
N ILE A 169 -2.47 -19.79 12.06
CA ILE A 169 -1.70 -20.56 11.06
C ILE A 169 -1.17 -21.86 11.65
N TRP A 170 -0.61 -21.84 12.86
CA TRP A 170 -0.12 -23.04 13.54
C TRP A 170 -1.23 -24.05 13.80
N ASP A 171 -2.38 -23.60 14.32
CA ASP A 171 -3.54 -24.46 14.57
C ASP A 171 -4.04 -25.11 13.25
N THR A 172 -4.02 -24.36 12.14
CA THR A 172 -4.39 -24.87 10.82
C THR A 172 -3.43 -25.97 10.35
N TRP A 173 -2.12 -25.75 10.50
CA TRP A 173 -1.11 -26.76 10.16
C TRP A 173 -1.21 -28.00 11.03
N GLU A 174 -1.37 -27.84 12.34
CA GLU A 174 -1.52 -28.96 13.27
C GLU A 174 -2.73 -29.82 12.92
N ASN A 175 -3.87 -29.18 12.65
CA ASN A 175 -5.08 -29.89 12.23
C ASN A 175 -4.90 -30.66 10.92
N LEU A 176 -4.24 -30.06 9.92
CA LEU A 176 -3.95 -30.72 8.64
C LEU A 176 -3.05 -31.92 8.83
N LEU A 177 -1.95 -31.77 9.57
CA LEU A 177 -1.01 -32.86 9.84
C LEU A 177 -1.68 -34.03 10.60
N ASN A 178 -2.51 -33.71 11.60
CA ASN A 178 -3.26 -34.73 12.35
C ASN A 178 -4.28 -35.48 11.49
N GLN A 179 -4.83 -34.88 10.45
CA GLN A 179 -5.72 -35.55 9.49
C GLN A 179 -4.94 -36.53 8.60
N ILE A 180 -3.74 -36.18 8.17
CA ILE A 180 -2.89 -37.02 7.31
C ILE A 180 -2.36 -38.24 8.08
N VAL A 181 -1.93 -38.04 9.32
CA VAL A 181 -1.36 -39.13 10.15
C VAL A 181 -2.41 -40.18 10.59
N LYS A 182 -3.69 -39.81 10.61
CA LYS A 182 -4.80 -40.73 10.98
C LYS A 182 -5.34 -41.55 9.81
N GLN A 183 -4.84 -41.36 8.59
CA GLN A 183 -5.09 -42.19 7.42
C GLN A 183 -4.03 -43.29 7.27
#